data_fd60c73bd5ac68700f799420d7b06ebe
#
_entry.id   fd60c73bd5ac68700f799420d7b06ebe
#
_cell.length_a   1.000
_cell.length_b   1.000
_cell.length_c   1.000
_cell.angle_alpha   90.00
_cell.angle_beta   90.00
_cell.angle_gamma   90.00
#
_symmetry.space_group_name_H-M   'P 1'
#
loop_
_entity.id
_entity.type
_entity.pdbx_description
1 polymer ?
#
loop_
_entity_poly.entity_id
_entity_poly.type
_entity_poly.pdbx_seq_one_letter_code
_entity_poly.pdbx_strand_id
1 'polypeptide(L)'
;MGRAVLRPFSRERPRPLIAVHVHPTEKRWFFVAVLLVVVMIGLVVYTAVAMSVHPPSNVEAIDSTRLHLTPEFAEENLGVKREKDGTVVAWVVMARYMVHPQVMTLPADTPIVLRAASADVLHGLHVAGTNIATQVVPGYVSEVHTTINFGSVAKMGVPNADGSVTVPLFCNEYCGLGHQSMWGRVRVTRR
;
A
#
# COMPACT_ATOMS: atom_id res chain seq x y z
N MET A 1 2.34 20.08 79.07
CA MET A 1 1.56 19.09 78.27
C MET A 1 0.48 19.83 77.49
N GLY A 2 0.75 20.17 76.24
CA GLY A 2 -0.18 20.92 75.37
C GLY A 2 -1.06 19.92 74.58
N ARG A 3 -2.37 20.03 74.71
CA ARG A 3 -3.36 19.28 73.97
C ARG A 3 -3.42 19.83 72.54
N ALA A 4 -3.03 19.00 71.53
CA ALA A 4 -3.26 19.30 70.10
C ALA A 4 -4.77 19.23 69.84
N VAL A 5 -5.35 20.37 69.49
CA VAL A 5 -6.74 20.46 69.01
C VAL A 5 -6.76 20.06 67.54
N LEU A 6 -7.24 18.86 67.22
CA LEU A 6 -7.48 18.43 65.87
C LEU A 6 -8.65 19.24 65.25
N ARG A 7 -8.36 20.03 64.21
CA ARG A 7 -9.40 20.75 63.45
C ARG A 7 -10.20 19.72 62.66
N PRO A 8 -11.54 19.80 62.64
CA PRO A 8 -12.37 18.91 61.86
C PRO A 8 -12.15 19.16 60.35
N PHE A 9 -11.96 18.05 59.59
CA PHE A 9 -11.83 18.05 58.15
C PHE A 9 -13.12 18.62 57.54
N SER A 10 -13.06 19.83 56.98
CA SER A 10 -14.21 20.43 56.27
C SER A 10 -14.49 19.64 55.00
N ARG A 11 -15.61 18.95 54.94
CA ARG A 11 -16.10 18.34 53.67
C ARG A 11 -16.34 19.46 52.66
N GLU A 12 -15.43 19.60 51.69
CA GLU A 12 -15.67 20.45 50.54
C GLU A 12 -16.95 19.98 49.86
N ARG A 13 -17.89 20.87 49.67
CA ARG A 13 -19.09 20.60 48.88
C ARG A 13 -18.65 20.31 47.45
N PRO A 14 -19.17 19.26 46.80
CA PRO A 14 -18.86 19.02 45.39
C PRO A 14 -19.22 20.27 44.60
N ARG A 15 -18.26 20.72 43.79
CA ARG A 15 -18.45 21.87 42.87
C ARG A 15 -19.59 21.51 41.92
N PRO A 16 -20.56 22.43 41.75
CA PRO A 16 -21.64 22.17 40.77
C PRO A 16 -21.02 21.92 39.40
N LEU A 17 -21.45 20.84 38.74
CA LEU A 17 -21.07 20.57 37.35
C LEU A 17 -21.43 21.81 36.53
N ILE A 18 -20.45 22.38 35.84
CA ILE A 18 -20.66 23.51 34.95
C ILE A 18 -21.60 23.01 33.85
N ALA A 19 -22.82 23.53 33.85
CA ALA A 19 -23.78 23.22 32.79
C ALA A 19 -23.24 23.84 31.50
N VAL A 20 -22.70 23.01 30.61
CA VAL A 20 -22.23 23.46 29.28
C VAL A 20 -23.48 23.82 28.46
N HIS A 21 -23.65 25.11 28.22
CA HIS A 21 -24.72 25.59 27.35
C HIS A 21 -24.32 25.37 25.88
N VAL A 22 -24.85 24.29 25.27
CA VAL A 22 -24.59 23.97 23.86
C VAL A 22 -25.53 24.80 22.97
N HIS A 23 -24.96 25.63 22.09
CA HIS A 23 -25.74 26.46 21.17
C HIS A 23 -26.57 25.58 20.23
N PRO A 24 -27.81 26.01 19.83
CA PRO A 24 -28.66 25.23 18.92
C PRO A 24 -28.00 24.83 17.61
N THR A 25 -27.10 25.66 17.08
CA THR A 25 -26.34 25.37 15.87
C THR A 25 -25.36 24.21 16.07
N GLU A 26 -24.69 24.11 17.21
CA GLU A 26 -23.79 23.00 17.57
C GLU A 26 -24.59 21.68 17.65
N LYS A 27 -25.76 21.70 18.24
CA LYS A 27 -26.64 20.52 18.27
C LYS A 27 -27.02 20.04 16.87
N ARG A 28 -27.37 20.97 15.97
CA ARG A 28 -27.66 20.62 14.56
C ARG A 28 -26.47 19.99 13.87
N TRP A 29 -25.29 20.59 14.00
CA TRP A 29 -24.05 20.04 13.43
C TRP A 29 -23.68 18.68 14.01
N PHE A 30 -23.89 18.49 15.31
CA PHE A 30 -23.70 17.19 15.96
C PHE A 30 -24.58 16.11 15.32
N PHE A 31 -25.86 16.38 15.12
CA PHE A 31 -26.76 15.43 14.48
C PHE A 31 -26.40 15.17 13.03
N VAL A 32 -25.98 16.18 12.27
CA VAL A 32 -25.50 16.01 10.89
C VAL A 32 -24.24 15.13 10.87
N ALA A 33 -23.28 15.37 11.75
CA ALA A 33 -22.07 14.56 11.85
C ALA A 33 -22.38 13.09 12.22
N VAL A 34 -23.26 12.87 13.20
CA VAL A 34 -23.69 11.51 13.58
C VAL A 34 -24.39 10.82 12.41
N LEU A 35 -25.28 11.51 11.71
CA LEU A 35 -25.96 10.97 10.52
C LEU A 35 -24.95 10.56 9.45
N LEU A 36 -23.96 11.40 9.15
CA LEU A 36 -22.91 11.09 8.18
C LEU A 36 -22.13 9.85 8.58
N VAL A 37 -21.72 9.74 9.85
CA VAL A 37 -21.01 8.55 10.35
C VAL A 37 -21.87 7.28 10.19
N VAL A 38 -23.16 7.34 10.55
CA VAL A 38 -24.07 6.21 10.40
C VAL A 38 -24.23 5.80 8.93
N VAL A 39 -24.37 6.78 8.03
CA VAL A 39 -24.46 6.52 6.58
C VAL A 39 -23.16 5.89 6.07
N MET A 40 -21.99 6.41 6.46
CA MET A 40 -20.69 5.86 6.06
C MET A 40 -20.51 4.41 6.55
N ILE A 41 -20.86 4.12 7.81
CA ILE A 41 -20.81 2.76 8.35
C ILE A 41 -21.79 1.86 7.58
N GLY A 42 -23.02 2.34 7.33
CA GLY A 42 -24.01 1.60 6.55
C GLY A 42 -23.54 1.25 5.15
N LEU A 43 -22.87 2.20 4.45
CA LEU A 43 -22.27 1.95 3.14
C LEU A 43 -21.16 0.90 3.20
N VAL A 44 -20.26 0.98 4.19
CA VAL A 44 -19.19 -0.03 4.36
C VAL A 44 -19.78 -1.42 4.60
N VAL A 45 -20.77 -1.53 5.48
CA VAL A 45 -21.45 -2.81 5.73
C VAL A 45 -22.17 -3.30 4.47
N TYR A 46 -22.87 -2.42 3.78
CA TYR A 46 -23.55 -2.77 2.53
C TYR A 46 -22.58 -3.28 1.46
N THR A 47 -21.47 -2.58 1.24
CA THR A 47 -20.46 -3.02 0.24
C THR A 47 -19.83 -4.35 0.63
N ALA A 48 -19.52 -4.56 1.92
CA ALA A 48 -18.96 -5.81 2.40
C ALA A 48 -19.92 -7.00 2.25
N VAL A 49 -21.21 -6.80 2.54
CA VAL A 49 -22.21 -7.90 2.58
C VAL A 49 -22.87 -8.11 1.21
N ALA A 50 -23.35 -7.04 0.57
CA ALA A 50 -24.11 -7.13 -0.66
C ALA A 50 -23.28 -7.15 -1.93
N MET A 51 -22.12 -6.47 -1.93
CA MET A 51 -21.23 -6.39 -3.09
C MET A 51 -20.02 -7.33 -2.98
N SER A 52 -19.88 -8.04 -1.86
CA SER A 52 -18.73 -8.95 -1.58
C SER A 52 -17.37 -8.27 -1.79
N VAL A 53 -17.30 -6.97 -1.58
CA VAL A 53 -16.05 -6.21 -1.66
C VAL A 53 -15.32 -6.41 -0.33
N HIS A 54 -14.36 -7.32 -0.34
CA HIS A 54 -13.47 -7.56 0.79
C HIS A 54 -12.07 -7.07 0.46
N PRO A 55 -11.30 -6.57 1.42
CA PRO A 55 -9.86 -6.37 1.22
C PRO A 55 -9.26 -7.70 0.75
N PRO A 56 -8.32 -7.71 -0.21
CA PRO A 56 -7.65 -8.93 -0.61
C PRO A 56 -6.99 -9.56 0.62
N SER A 57 -7.48 -10.74 1.01
CA SER A 57 -7.03 -11.46 2.21
C SER A 57 -6.11 -12.63 1.89
N ASN A 58 -5.76 -12.84 0.62
CA ASN A 58 -4.80 -13.85 0.22
C ASN A 58 -3.39 -13.36 0.57
N VAL A 59 -3.03 -13.58 1.82
CA VAL A 59 -1.68 -13.29 2.31
C VAL A 59 -0.85 -14.56 2.07
N GLU A 60 -0.10 -14.55 0.98
CA GLU A 60 0.88 -15.59 0.71
C GLU A 60 2.14 -15.34 1.52
N ALA A 61 2.45 -16.24 2.46
CA ALA A 61 3.66 -16.17 3.27
C ALA A 61 4.82 -16.87 2.57
N ILE A 62 6.00 -16.26 2.62
CA ILE A 62 7.22 -16.77 2.00
C ILE A 62 8.42 -16.57 2.93
N ASP A 63 9.39 -17.48 2.89
CA ASP A 63 10.64 -17.32 3.64
C ASP A 63 11.56 -16.33 2.91
N SER A 64 11.59 -15.09 3.38
CA SER A 64 12.40 -14.00 2.82
C SER A 64 13.89 -14.31 2.78
N THR A 65 14.40 -15.14 3.69
CA THR A 65 15.83 -15.50 3.76
C THR A 65 16.21 -16.54 2.73
N ARG A 66 15.24 -17.20 2.12
CA ARG A 66 15.41 -18.32 1.18
C ARG A 66 14.66 -18.13 -0.14
N LEU A 67 14.45 -16.89 -0.57
CA LEU A 67 13.75 -16.59 -1.83
C LEU A 67 14.34 -17.31 -3.03
N HIS A 68 15.67 -17.44 -3.09
CA HIS A 68 16.39 -18.14 -4.15
C HIS A 68 16.10 -19.66 -4.21
N LEU A 69 15.57 -20.24 -3.14
CA LEU A 69 15.13 -21.65 -3.09
C LEU A 69 13.65 -21.82 -3.42
N THR A 70 12.90 -20.72 -3.48
CA THR A 70 11.50 -20.74 -3.84
C THR A 70 11.37 -20.71 -5.37
N PRO A 71 10.73 -21.69 -6.01
CA PRO A 71 10.71 -21.79 -7.48
C PRO A 71 10.25 -20.51 -8.17
N GLU A 72 9.28 -19.79 -7.60
CA GLU A 72 8.74 -18.56 -8.20
C GLU A 72 9.71 -17.39 -8.16
N PHE A 73 10.56 -17.30 -7.13
CA PHE A 73 11.51 -16.22 -6.92
C PHE A 73 12.97 -16.65 -7.08
N ALA A 74 13.20 -17.86 -7.60
CA ALA A 74 14.52 -18.25 -8.04
C ALA A 74 15.00 -17.37 -9.21
N GLU A 75 16.28 -17.09 -9.27
CA GLU A 75 16.87 -16.10 -10.20
C GLU A 75 16.48 -16.36 -11.68
N GLU A 76 16.44 -17.63 -12.10
CA GLU A 76 16.03 -18.04 -13.45
C GLU A 76 14.55 -17.81 -13.75
N ASN A 77 13.73 -17.57 -12.72
CA ASN A 77 12.30 -17.35 -12.85
C ASN A 77 11.90 -15.88 -12.71
N LEU A 78 12.80 -15.03 -12.27
CA LEU A 78 12.53 -13.59 -12.16
C LEU A 78 12.30 -12.93 -13.54
N GLY A 79 11.53 -11.86 -13.52
CA GLY A 79 11.17 -11.11 -14.73
C GLY A 79 9.78 -11.44 -15.23
N VAL A 80 9.58 -11.26 -16.53
CA VAL A 80 8.26 -11.28 -17.14
C VAL A 80 8.06 -12.57 -17.93
N LYS A 81 6.99 -13.28 -17.62
CA LYS A 81 6.56 -14.50 -18.34
C LYS A 81 5.11 -14.35 -18.76
N ARG A 82 4.75 -15.05 -19.83
CA ARG A 82 3.36 -15.17 -20.28
C ARG A 82 2.84 -16.55 -19.94
N GLU A 83 1.75 -16.58 -19.19
CA GLU A 83 1.06 -17.82 -18.85
C GLU A 83 0.25 -18.36 -20.04
N LYS A 84 -0.18 -19.63 -19.94
CA LYS A 84 -0.92 -20.33 -21.01
C LYS A 84 -2.27 -19.69 -21.32
N ASP A 85 -2.88 -19.02 -20.36
CA ASP A 85 -4.15 -18.29 -20.48
C ASP A 85 -3.98 -16.89 -21.12
N GLY A 86 -2.74 -16.49 -21.42
CA GLY A 86 -2.39 -15.18 -21.97
C GLY A 86 -2.09 -14.11 -20.94
N THR A 87 -2.27 -14.37 -19.65
CA THR A 87 -1.90 -13.47 -18.56
C THR A 87 -0.39 -13.26 -18.55
N VAL A 88 0.03 -12.02 -18.32
CA VAL A 88 1.44 -11.67 -18.14
C VAL A 88 1.73 -11.61 -16.64
N VAL A 89 2.68 -12.40 -16.19
CA VAL A 89 3.12 -12.38 -14.79
C VAL A 89 4.54 -11.87 -14.71
N ALA A 90 4.80 -10.94 -13.78
CA ALA A 90 6.11 -10.37 -13.54
C ALA A 90 6.56 -10.66 -12.10
N TRP A 91 7.66 -11.38 -11.93
CA TRP A 91 8.27 -11.68 -10.64
C TRP A 91 9.43 -10.73 -10.35
N VAL A 92 9.39 -10.11 -9.17
CA VAL A 92 10.36 -9.08 -8.75
C VAL A 92 10.84 -9.40 -7.34
N VAL A 93 12.15 -9.36 -7.13
CA VAL A 93 12.76 -9.39 -5.80
C VAL A 93 13.33 -8.03 -5.50
N MET A 94 13.08 -7.53 -4.30
CA MET A 94 13.64 -6.29 -3.78
C MET A 94 14.57 -6.59 -2.61
N ALA A 95 15.73 -5.97 -2.61
CA ALA A 95 16.70 -6.01 -1.53
C ALA A 95 17.43 -4.66 -1.47
N ARG A 96 18.12 -4.36 -0.36
CA ARG A 96 18.90 -3.12 -0.20
C ARG A 96 20.17 -3.14 -1.07
N TYR A 97 20.31 -2.33 -2.07
CA TYR A 97 19.45 -1.27 -2.62
C TYR A 97 19.20 -1.55 -4.09
N MET A 98 18.56 -2.64 -4.37
CA MET A 98 18.38 -3.15 -5.73
C MET A 98 16.95 -3.65 -5.95
N VAL A 99 16.52 -3.58 -7.20
CA VAL A 99 15.31 -4.23 -7.72
C VAL A 99 15.79 -5.26 -8.75
N HIS A 100 15.36 -6.48 -8.60
CA HIS A 100 15.74 -7.53 -9.54
C HIS A 100 14.50 -8.20 -10.16
N PRO A 101 14.40 -8.26 -11.51
CA PRO A 101 15.35 -7.70 -12.48
C PRO A 101 15.31 -6.17 -12.50
N GLN A 102 16.44 -5.55 -12.79
CA GLN A 102 16.56 -4.08 -12.87
C GLN A 102 15.81 -3.48 -14.06
N VAL A 103 15.63 -4.26 -15.11
CA VAL A 103 14.89 -3.87 -16.32
C VAL A 103 13.88 -4.94 -16.65
N MET A 104 12.62 -4.52 -16.83
CA MET A 104 11.52 -5.38 -17.25
C MET A 104 10.86 -4.80 -18.48
N THR A 105 10.33 -5.69 -19.36
CA THR A 105 9.49 -5.28 -20.50
C THR A 105 8.09 -5.78 -20.28
N LEU A 106 7.13 -4.85 -20.16
CA LEU A 106 5.71 -5.15 -19.95
C LEU A 106 4.89 -4.67 -21.12
N PRO A 107 3.90 -5.45 -21.60
CA PRO A 107 2.97 -5.00 -22.63
C PRO A 107 1.94 -4.03 -22.05
N ALA A 108 1.60 -2.97 -22.78
CA ALA A 108 0.44 -2.15 -22.47
C ALA A 108 -0.87 -2.89 -22.80
N ASP A 109 -1.95 -2.39 -22.23
CA ASP A 109 -3.33 -2.79 -22.49
C ASP A 109 -3.58 -4.33 -22.43
N THR A 110 -2.80 -4.97 -21.54
CA THR A 110 -2.84 -6.42 -21.29
C THR A 110 -2.97 -6.65 -19.78
N PRO A 111 -3.76 -7.63 -19.30
CA PRO A 111 -3.77 -8.02 -17.91
C PRO A 111 -2.39 -8.46 -17.44
N ILE A 112 -1.93 -7.87 -16.36
CA ILE A 112 -0.63 -8.13 -15.74
C ILE A 112 -0.85 -8.45 -14.27
N VAL A 113 -0.21 -9.51 -13.81
CA VAL A 113 -0.06 -9.81 -12.39
C VAL A 113 1.41 -9.57 -12.00
N LEU A 114 1.65 -8.58 -11.16
CA LEU A 114 2.99 -8.32 -10.63
C LEU A 114 3.09 -8.95 -9.25
N ARG A 115 4.07 -9.81 -9.06
CA ARG A 115 4.36 -10.49 -7.80
C ARG A 115 5.74 -10.06 -7.31
N ALA A 116 5.80 -9.51 -6.11
CA ALA A 116 7.03 -8.97 -5.54
C ALA A 116 7.28 -9.54 -4.15
N ALA A 117 8.54 -9.85 -3.86
CA ALA A 117 8.99 -10.28 -2.55
C ALA A 117 10.22 -9.49 -2.09
N SER A 118 10.34 -9.26 -0.79
CA SER A 118 11.50 -8.62 -0.19
C SER A 118 12.42 -9.66 0.45
N ALA A 119 13.71 -9.53 0.20
CA ALA A 119 14.73 -10.40 0.78
C ALA A 119 15.23 -9.92 2.15
N ASP A 120 14.92 -8.69 2.58
CA ASP A 120 15.53 -8.12 3.78
C ASP A 120 14.61 -7.21 4.60
N VAL A 121 14.23 -6.02 4.10
CA VAL A 121 13.44 -5.03 4.82
C VAL A 121 12.19 -4.65 4.04
N LEU A 122 11.34 -3.83 4.64
CA LEU A 122 10.23 -3.23 3.93
C LEU A 122 10.72 -2.35 2.77
N HIS A 123 10.18 -2.59 1.59
CA HIS A 123 10.36 -1.74 0.40
C HIS A 123 8.98 -1.29 -0.12
N GLY A 124 8.99 -0.27 -0.96
CA GLY A 124 7.83 0.08 -1.75
C GLY A 124 8.16 -0.07 -3.23
N LEU A 125 7.30 -0.71 -3.99
CA LEU A 125 7.47 -0.86 -5.42
C LEU A 125 6.52 0.09 -6.12
N HIS A 126 7.06 1.07 -6.84
CA HIS A 126 6.29 2.02 -7.62
C HIS A 126 6.80 2.12 -9.05
N VAL A 127 5.89 2.03 -10.02
CA VAL A 127 6.17 2.24 -11.44
C VAL A 127 5.50 3.52 -11.92
N ALA A 128 6.29 4.50 -12.35
CA ALA A 128 5.79 5.81 -12.74
C ALA A 128 4.79 5.73 -13.91
N GLY A 129 3.73 6.53 -13.81
CA GLY A 129 2.68 6.58 -14.84
C GLY A 129 1.71 5.39 -14.84
N THR A 130 1.78 4.53 -13.83
CA THR A 130 0.89 3.38 -13.65
C THR A 130 0.22 3.42 -12.27
N ASN A 131 -0.71 2.51 -12.05
CA ASN A 131 -1.30 2.25 -10.73
C ASN A 131 -0.51 1.21 -9.92
N ILE A 132 0.67 0.79 -10.38
CA ILE A 132 1.54 -0.10 -9.62
C ILE A 132 2.21 0.72 -8.53
N ALA A 133 1.69 0.60 -7.31
CA ALA A 133 2.24 1.18 -6.09
C ALA A 133 1.85 0.27 -4.93
N THR A 134 2.80 -0.48 -4.40
CA THR A 134 2.55 -1.45 -3.32
C THR A 134 3.73 -1.54 -2.36
N GLN A 135 3.45 -1.88 -1.11
CA GLN A 135 4.47 -2.26 -0.15
C GLN A 135 4.93 -3.70 -0.40
N VAL A 136 6.22 -3.92 -0.27
CA VAL A 136 6.85 -5.25 -0.38
C VAL A 136 7.42 -5.60 0.98
N VAL A 137 6.62 -6.34 1.75
CA VAL A 137 6.89 -6.67 3.15
C VAL A 137 7.67 -7.98 3.22
N PRO A 138 8.80 -8.05 3.96
CA PRO A 138 9.50 -9.30 4.18
C PRO A 138 8.58 -10.37 4.81
N GLY A 139 8.65 -11.59 4.32
CA GLY A 139 7.80 -12.70 4.77
C GLY A 139 6.50 -12.86 4.02
N TYR A 140 6.20 -11.96 3.08
CA TYR A 140 4.96 -11.99 2.29
C TYR A 140 5.22 -11.71 0.82
N VAL A 141 4.36 -12.27 -0.04
CA VAL A 141 4.31 -11.93 -1.46
C VAL A 141 3.31 -10.79 -1.66
N SER A 142 3.77 -9.70 -2.25
CA SER A 142 2.90 -8.60 -2.68
C SER A 142 2.44 -8.85 -4.10
N GLU A 143 1.12 -8.89 -4.32
CA GLU A 143 0.53 -9.15 -5.63
C GLU A 143 -0.30 -7.94 -6.07
N VAL A 144 -0.09 -7.49 -7.31
CA VAL A 144 -0.81 -6.38 -7.94
C VAL A 144 -1.37 -6.81 -9.28
N HIS A 145 -2.69 -6.81 -9.40
CA HIS A 145 -3.38 -7.02 -10.67
C HIS A 145 -3.61 -5.67 -11.35
N THR A 146 -3.14 -5.53 -12.59
CA THR A 146 -3.20 -4.25 -13.30
C THR A 146 -3.28 -4.42 -14.80
N THR A 147 -3.62 -3.32 -15.47
CA THR A 147 -3.46 -3.12 -16.91
C THR A 147 -2.80 -1.77 -17.12
N ILE A 148 -1.63 -1.73 -17.77
CA ILE A 148 -0.87 -0.51 -17.98
C ILE A 148 -1.45 0.22 -19.20
N ASN A 149 -1.97 1.43 -19.01
CA ASN A 149 -2.41 2.28 -20.10
C ASN A 149 -1.20 2.94 -20.79
N PHE A 150 -1.00 2.67 -22.07
CA PHE A 150 0.13 3.21 -22.84
C PHE A 150 0.16 4.74 -22.84
N GLY A 151 -0.99 5.40 -22.98
CA GLY A 151 -1.08 6.85 -22.99
C GLY A 151 -0.66 7.51 -21.68
N SER A 152 -0.89 6.85 -20.56
CA SER A 152 -0.47 7.35 -19.24
C SER A 152 1.04 7.30 -19.08
N VAL A 153 1.67 6.17 -19.40
CA VAL A 153 3.14 6.03 -19.31
C VAL A 153 3.87 6.88 -20.34
N ALA A 154 3.30 7.09 -21.53
CA ALA A 154 3.89 7.93 -22.56
C ALA A 154 4.02 9.40 -22.16
N LYS A 155 3.20 9.88 -21.24
CA LYS A 155 3.29 11.26 -20.70
C LYS A 155 4.43 11.44 -19.69
N MET A 156 4.88 10.36 -19.07
CA MET A 156 5.85 10.41 -17.98
C MET A 156 7.19 9.74 -18.30
N GLY A 157 7.22 8.91 -19.35
CA GLY A 157 8.37 8.11 -19.70
C GLY A 157 9.19 8.70 -20.84
N VAL A 158 10.32 8.05 -21.12
CA VAL A 158 11.21 8.37 -22.22
C VAL A 158 10.85 7.48 -23.42
N PRO A 159 10.49 8.05 -24.57
CA PRO A 159 10.20 7.26 -25.78
C PRO A 159 11.48 6.59 -26.33
N ASN A 160 11.35 5.36 -26.78
CA ASN A 160 12.40 4.62 -27.47
C ASN A 160 12.18 4.63 -28.99
N ALA A 161 13.24 4.36 -29.74
CA ALA A 161 13.21 4.36 -31.21
C ALA A 161 12.23 3.31 -31.81
N ASP A 162 11.92 2.26 -31.06
CA ASP A 162 10.98 1.19 -31.46
C ASP A 162 9.51 1.48 -31.09
N GLY A 163 9.22 2.69 -30.62
CA GLY A 163 7.89 3.10 -30.21
C GLY A 163 7.45 2.63 -28.81
N SER A 164 8.30 1.92 -28.07
CA SER A 164 8.07 1.65 -26.66
C SER A 164 8.39 2.87 -25.80
N VAL A 165 7.98 2.85 -24.53
CA VAL A 165 8.27 3.91 -23.56
C VAL A 165 8.93 3.31 -22.34
N THR A 166 10.02 3.92 -21.88
CA THR A 166 10.69 3.53 -20.65
C THR A 166 10.32 4.46 -19.51
N VAL A 167 9.79 3.90 -18.42
CA VAL A 167 9.46 4.61 -17.18
C VAL A 167 10.31 4.10 -16.02
N PRO A 168 10.59 4.95 -15.03
CA PRO A 168 11.31 4.51 -13.83
C PRO A 168 10.42 3.60 -12.96
N LEU A 169 11.07 2.60 -12.38
CA LEU A 169 10.60 1.84 -11.24
C LEU A 169 11.48 2.24 -10.05
N PHE A 170 10.91 2.52 -8.90
CA PHE A 170 11.69 2.93 -7.75
C PHE A 170 11.06 2.48 -6.43
N CYS A 171 11.91 2.39 -5.42
CA CYS A 171 11.47 2.18 -4.05
C CYS A 171 10.90 3.48 -3.49
N ASN A 172 9.65 3.45 -2.99
CA ASN A 172 8.99 4.60 -2.37
C ASN A 172 8.75 4.44 -0.86
N GLU A 173 9.34 3.41 -0.24
CA GLU A 173 9.38 3.21 1.22
C GLU A 173 10.84 3.26 1.69
N TYR A 174 11.12 4.05 2.74
CA TYR A 174 12.48 4.20 3.23
C TYR A 174 13.08 2.88 3.71
N CYS A 175 14.08 2.39 3.01
CA CYS A 175 14.73 1.11 3.25
C CYS A 175 16.19 1.21 3.74
N GLY A 176 16.69 2.42 3.99
CA GLY A 176 18.04 2.67 4.50
C GLY A 176 18.83 3.71 3.70
N LEU A 177 20.14 3.84 3.95
CA LEU A 177 21.00 4.92 3.45
C LEU A 177 21.08 5.01 1.91
N GLY A 178 20.95 3.90 1.20
CA GLY A 178 20.96 3.86 -0.28
C GLY A 178 19.57 3.93 -0.92
N HIS A 179 18.53 4.23 -0.16
CA HIS A 179 17.15 4.28 -0.65
C HIS A 179 16.97 5.13 -1.91
N GLN A 180 17.57 6.31 -1.97
CA GLN A 180 17.49 7.22 -3.10
C GLN A 180 18.13 6.70 -4.39
N SER A 181 18.97 5.66 -4.32
CA SER A 181 19.61 5.02 -5.48
C SER A 181 18.95 3.69 -5.89
N MET A 182 17.86 3.30 -5.22
CA MET A 182 17.17 2.04 -5.48
C MET A 182 16.18 2.18 -6.64
N TRP A 183 16.67 2.00 -7.87
CA TRP A 183 15.93 2.21 -9.11
C TRP A 183 15.99 1.00 -10.03
N GLY A 184 14.92 0.82 -10.79
CA GLY A 184 14.83 -0.05 -11.96
C GLY A 184 14.16 0.69 -13.13
N ARG A 185 13.90 -0.01 -14.21
CA ARG A 185 13.24 0.51 -15.40
C ARG A 185 12.20 -0.48 -15.90
N VAL A 186 11.07 0.07 -16.29
CA VAL A 186 10.03 -0.70 -17.00
C VAL A 186 9.89 -0.14 -18.41
N ARG A 187 10.16 -0.99 -19.37
CA ARG A 187 9.91 -0.70 -20.79
C ARG A 187 8.51 -1.17 -21.13
N VAL A 188 7.65 -0.24 -21.51
CA VAL A 188 6.27 -0.54 -21.86
C VAL A 188 6.15 -0.57 -23.38
N THR A 189 5.78 -1.72 -23.91
CA THR A 189 5.59 -1.92 -25.35
C THR A 189 4.13 -1.74 -25.71
N ARG A 190 3.86 -1.21 -26.91
CA ARG A 190 2.53 -1.33 -27.51
C ARG A 190 2.26 -2.79 -27.83
N ARG A 191 1.01 -3.18 -27.75
CA ARG A 191 0.56 -4.51 -28.13
C ARG A 191 0.69 -4.70 -29.64
#